data_fd2b575865c63c6aa242ee5bc0c4bf9a
#
_entry.id   fd2b575865c63c6aa242ee5bc0c4bf9a
#
_cell.length_a   1.000
_cell.length_b   1.000
_cell.length_c   1.000
_cell.angle_alpha   90.00
_cell.angle_beta   90.00
_cell.angle_gamma   90.00
#
_symmetry.space_group_name_H-M   'P 1'
#
loop_
_entity.id
_entity.type
_entity.pdbx_description
1 polymer ?
#
loop_
_entity_poly.entity_id
_entity_poly.type
_entity_poly.pdbx_seq_one_letter_code
_entity_poly.pdbx_strand_id
1 'polypeptide(L)'
;QHIAVIGDASIASGMAFEALNHAGVSDANLLIILNDNTIGIDPSVGALKAYLTKVKKDKKVASQNNIIKALSYNYFGPVDGHDLPVLLSELEKLQATKGPKFLHVITTKGKGLQKAEEDQITYHAPGKFDKITGERIKGEDISLTKYQDVFGLSLVELAENNNKIVAITPAMLTGS
;
A
#
# COMPACT_ATOMS: atom_id res chain seq x y z
N GLN A 1 23.49 -2.34 7.99
CA GLN A 1 22.05 -2.63 7.85
C GLN A 1 21.46 -1.77 6.74
N HIS A 2 20.66 -2.38 5.87
CA HIS A 2 19.88 -1.70 4.84
C HIS A 2 18.40 -1.78 5.19
N ILE A 3 17.65 -0.70 4.96
CA ILE A 3 16.22 -0.61 5.25
C ILE A 3 15.48 -0.28 3.96
N ALA A 4 14.49 -1.09 3.62
CA ALA A 4 13.56 -0.84 2.53
C ALA A 4 12.15 -0.67 3.09
N VAL A 5 11.48 0.43 2.76
CA VAL A 5 10.07 0.67 3.13
C VAL A 5 9.22 0.46 1.88
N ILE A 6 8.18 -0.37 2.01
CA ILE A 6 7.29 -0.71 0.90
C ILE A 6 5.82 -0.62 1.34
N GLY A 7 4.97 -0.08 0.47
CA GLY A 7 3.52 -0.06 0.71
C GLY A 7 2.85 -1.40 0.35
N ASP A 8 1.67 -1.62 0.92
CA ASP A 8 0.87 -2.85 0.72
C ASP A 8 0.40 -3.05 -0.73
N ALA A 9 0.17 -1.99 -1.48
CA ALA A 9 -0.10 -2.07 -2.91
C ALA A 9 1.18 -2.42 -3.70
N SER A 10 2.32 -1.84 -3.33
CA SER A 10 3.58 -2.01 -4.04
C SER A 10 4.21 -3.39 -3.81
N ILE A 11 4.02 -4.00 -2.63
CA ILE A 11 4.55 -5.34 -2.35
C ILE A 11 3.89 -6.42 -3.22
N ALA A 12 2.72 -6.14 -3.81
CA ALA A 12 2.04 -7.04 -4.74
C ALA A 12 2.68 -7.09 -6.13
N SER A 13 3.65 -6.21 -6.43
CA SER A 13 4.34 -6.22 -7.73
C SER A 13 5.31 -7.41 -7.87
N GLY A 14 5.46 -7.91 -9.10
CA GLY A 14 6.36 -9.04 -9.38
C GLY A 14 7.79 -8.78 -8.95
N MET A 15 8.32 -7.57 -9.19
CA MET A 15 9.68 -7.17 -8.81
C MET A 15 9.88 -7.21 -7.27
N ALA A 16 8.85 -6.84 -6.48
CA ALA A 16 8.94 -6.93 -5.04
C ALA A 16 9.02 -8.39 -4.56
N PHE A 17 8.21 -9.28 -5.15
CA PHE A 17 8.27 -10.72 -4.84
C PHE A 17 9.59 -11.36 -5.27
N GLU A 18 10.13 -10.99 -6.41
CA GLU A 18 11.45 -11.44 -6.87
C GLU A 18 12.54 -11.05 -5.88
N ALA A 19 12.54 -9.79 -5.43
CA ALA A 19 13.48 -9.30 -4.43
C ALA A 19 13.31 -10.00 -3.07
N LEU A 20 12.07 -10.21 -2.62
CA LEU A 20 11.76 -10.94 -1.39
C LEU A 20 12.27 -12.39 -1.46
N ASN A 21 12.03 -13.08 -2.57
CA ASN A 21 12.50 -14.45 -2.76
C ASN A 21 14.03 -14.54 -2.71
N HIS A 22 14.74 -13.63 -3.37
CA HIS A 22 16.21 -13.62 -3.37
C HIS A 22 16.78 -13.26 -1.98
N ALA A 23 16.27 -12.20 -1.37
CA ALA A 23 16.81 -11.71 -0.11
C ALA A 23 16.55 -12.67 1.07
N GLY A 24 15.47 -13.46 1.02
CA GLY A 24 15.13 -14.41 2.09
C GLY A 24 16.16 -15.52 2.29
N VAL A 25 16.94 -15.86 1.27
CA VAL A 25 18.02 -16.88 1.35
C VAL A 25 19.41 -16.24 1.45
N SER A 26 19.49 -14.92 1.48
CA SER A 26 20.76 -14.22 1.62
C SER A 26 21.13 -13.99 3.09
N ASP A 27 22.43 -13.80 3.36
CA ASP A 27 22.93 -13.38 4.68
C ASP A 27 22.84 -11.85 4.89
N ALA A 28 22.10 -11.14 4.01
CA ALA A 28 22.02 -9.70 4.04
C ALA A 28 21.36 -9.18 5.32
N ASN A 29 21.98 -8.21 5.95
CA ASN A 29 21.37 -7.49 7.06
C ASN A 29 20.35 -6.47 6.54
N LEU A 30 19.24 -6.99 5.99
CA LEU A 30 18.15 -6.23 5.37
C LEU A 30 16.94 -6.20 6.28
N LEU A 31 16.38 -5.02 6.49
CA LEU A 31 15.07 -4.82 7.12
C LEU A 31 14.09 -4.32 6.06
N ILE A 32 13.01 -5.05 5.85
CA ILE A 32 11.88 -4.63 5.06
C ILE A 32 10.78 -4.15 6.00
N ILE A 33 10.29 -2.94 5.81
CA ILE A 33 9.16 -2.38 6.56
C ILE A 33 7.97 -2.30 5.61
N LEU A 34 6.96 -3.12 5.86
CA LEU A 34 5.68 -3.05 5.16
C LEU A 34 4.80 -2.00 5.83
N ASN A 35 4.53 -0.91 5.11
CA ASN A 35 3.52 0.08 5.51
C ASN A 35 2.15 -0.34 4.94
N ASP A 36 1.33 -0.98 5.78
CA ASP A 36 0.05 -1.54 5.40
C ASP A 36 -1.10 -0.63 5.85
N ASN A 37 -1.62 0.16 4.93
CA ASN A 37 -2.81 1.00 5.14
C ASN A 37 -4.02 0.57 4.32
N THR A 38 -3.96 -0.56 3.60
CA THR A 38 -5.00 -1.15 2.75
C THR A 38 -5.40 -0.36 1.50
N ILE A 39 -4.74 0.75 1.23
CA ILE A 39 -5.06 1.65 0.12
C ILE A 39 -3.78 2.03 -0.64
N GLY A 40 -3.79 1.77 -1.95
CA GLY A 40 -2.85 2.38 -2.87
C GLY A 40 -3.30 3.79 -3.28
N ILE A 41 -3.53 4.01 -4.57
CA ILE A 41 -4.32 5.14 -5.10
C ILE A 41 -5.80 4.80 -4.89
N ASP A 42 -6.22 3.65 -5.41
CA ASP A 42 -7.51 3.02 -5.14
C ASP A 42 -7.37 1.88 -4.10
N PRO A 43 -8.47 1.35 -3.55
CA PRO A 43 -8.43 0.21 -2.64
C PRO A 43 -7.70 -0.98 -3.26
N SER A 44 -6.73 -1.53 -2.52
CA SER A 44 -5.98 -2.72 -2.95
C SER A 44 -6.91 -3.91 -3.19
N VAL A 45 -6.57 -4.77 -4.16
CA VAL A 45 -7.33 -5.97 -4.52
C VAL A 45 -6.44 -7.22 -4.52
N GLY A 46 -7.05 -8.39 -4.65
CA GLY A 46 -6.34 -9.65 -4.84
C GLY A 46 -6.07 -10.45 -3.57
N ALA A 47 -5.46 -11.61 -3.76
CA ALA A 47 -5.24 -12.60 -2.68
C ALA A 47 -4.29 -12.07 -1.59
N LEU A 48 -3.28 -11.30 -1.95
CA LEU A 48 -2.35 -10.74 -0.97
C LEU A 48 -3.06 -9.76 -0.03
N LYS A 49 -3.95 -8.90 -0.55
CA LYS A 49 -4.79 -8.04 0.29
C LYS A 49 -5.66 -8.84 1.24
N ALA A 50 -6.34 -9.87 0.72
CA ALA A 50 -7.18 -10.74 1.54
C ALA A 50 -6.36 -11.42 2.67
N TYR A 51 -5.14 -11.85 2.37
CA TYR A 51 -4.20 -12.40 3.33
C TYR A 51 -3.79 -11.37 4.38
N LEU A 52 -3.32 -10.18 3.99
CA LEU A 52 -2.92 -9.12 4.91
C LEU A 52 -4.09 -8.69 5.82
N THR A 53 -5.30 -8.64 5.29
CA THR A 53 -6.51 -8.36 6.08
C THR A 53 -6.76 -9.43 7.17
N LYS A 54 -6.52 -10.70 6.86
CA LYS A 54 -6.61 -11.79 7.85
C LYS A 54 -5.52 -11.67 8.92
N VAL A 55 -4.30 -11.38 8.50
CA VAL A 55 -3.15 -11.20 9.42
C VAL A 55 -3.40 -10.07 10.42
N LYS A 56 -4.03 -8.97 10.00
CA LYS A 56 -4.41 -7.86 10.90
C LYS A 56 -5.44 -8.28 11.94
N LYS A 57 -6.40 -9.11 11.54
CA LYS A 57 -7.52 -9.51 12.41
C LYS A 57 -7.16 -10.63 13.37
N ASP A 58 -6.25 -11.53 12.98
CA ASP A 58 -5.92 -12.72 13.75
C ASP A 58 -4.40 -12.92 13.86
N LYS A 59 -3.87 -12.70 15.06
CA LYS A 59 -2.46 -12.91 15.36
C LYS A 59 -1.99 -14.36 15.14
N LYS A 60 -2.90 -15.35 15.19
CA LYS A 60 -2.57 -16.76 14.90
C LYS A 60 -2.23 -16.94 13.43
N VAL A 61 -2.96 -16.27 12.52
CA VAL A 61 -2.64 -16.28 11.09
C VAL A 61 -1.26 -15.69 10.85
N ALA A 62 -0.93 -14.60 11.53
CA ALA A 62 0.41 -13.98 11.44
C ALA A 62 1.52 -14.92 11.93
N SER A 63 1.24 -15.83 12.88
CA SER A 63 2.25 -16.73 13.45
C SER A 63 2.39 -18.06 12.71
N GLN A 64 1.29 -18.67 12.26
CA GLN A 64 1.26 -20.05 11.76
C GLN A 64 1.34 -20.17 10.23
N ASN A 65 0.63 -19.29 9.49
CA ASN A 65 0.52 -19.34 8.04
C ASN A 65 1.02 -18.04 7.40
N ASN A 66 2.27 -17.69 7.67
CA ASN A 66 2.83 -16.42 7.23
C ASN A 66 3.70 -16.62 5.98
N ILE A 67 3.27 -16.06 4.85
CA ILE A 67 3.98 -16.13 3.58
C ILE A 67 5.39 -15.53 3.66
N ILE A 68 5.59 -14.50 4.49
CA ILE A 68 6.89 -13.85 4.68
C ILE A 68 7.86 -14.79 5.43
N LYS A 69 7.35 -15.51 6.44
CA LYS A 69 8.13 -16.55 7.12
C LYS A 69 8.47 -17.71 6.19
N ALA A 70 7.56 -18.08 5.28
CA ALA A 70 7.82 -19.11 4.28
C ALA A 70 8.94 -18.70 3.30
N LEU A 71 9.18 -17.40 3.12
CA LEU A 71 10.32 -16.84 2.40
C LEU A 71 11.57 -16.66 3.28
N SER A 72 11.64 -17.30 4.44
CA SER A 72 12.78 -17.31 5.37
C SER A 72 13.09 -15.97 6.07
N TYR A 73 12.14 -15.06 6.14
CA TYR A 73 12.32 -13.82 6.91
C TYR A 73 11.99 -14.00 8.40
N ASN A 74 12.73 -13.32 9.25
CA ASN A 74 12.32 -13.05 10.62
C ASN A 74 11.19 -12.02 10.61
N TYR A 75 9.97 -12.47 10.81
CA TYR A 75 8.76 -11.63 10.76
C TYR A 75 8.40 -11.06 12.13
N PHE A 76 8.17 -9.74 12.18
CA PHE A 76 7.73 -8.97 13.33
C PHE A 76 6.42 -8.23 13.02
N GLY A 77 5.56 -8.11 14.01
CA GLY A 77 4.27 -7.46 13.85
C GLY A 77 3.10 -8.45 13.64
N PRO A 78 1.92 -7.97 13.21
CA PRO A 78 1.64 -6.58 12.89
C PRO A 78 1.65 -5.66 14.12
N VAL A 79 2.16 -4.44 13.95
CA VAL A 79 2.18 -3.38 14.98
C VAL A 79 1.46 -2.14 14.50
N ASP A 80 0.89 -1.37 15.42
CA ASP A 80 0.31 -0.06 15.09
C ASP A 80 1.42 0.95 14.83
N GLY A 81 1.49 1.50 13.62
CA GLY A 81 2.47 2.50 13.23
C GLY A 81 2.22 3.89 13.82
N HIS A 82 1.06 4.11 14.45
CA HIS A 82 0.74 5.35 15.15
C HIS A 82 1.03 5.26 16.66
N ASP A 83 1.32 4.08 17.18
CA ASP A 83 1.84 3.87 18.54
C ASP A 83 3.38 3.91 18.52
N LEU A 84 3.94 5.13 18.65
CA LEU A 84 5.39 5.33 18.58
C LEU A 84 6.17 4.56 19.64
N PRO A 85 5.77 4.47 20.93
CA PRO A 85 6.44 3.64 21.92
C PRO A 85 6.56 2.17 21.48
N VAL A 86 5.48 1.57 21.00
CA VAL A 86 5.48 0.18 20.52
C VAL A 86 6.36 0.04 19.28
N LEU A 87 6.24 0.94 18.31
CA LEU A 87 7.04 0.92 17.09
C LEU A 87 8.54 1.02 17.38
N LEU A 88 8.96 1.92 18.27
CA LEU A 88 10.36 2.09 18.68
C LEU A 88 10.89 0.83 19.36
N SER A 89 10.11 0.24 20.28
CA SER A 89 10.50 -1.01 20.93
C SER A 89 10.72 -2.15 19.95
N GLU A 90 9.86 -2.27 18.91
CA GLU A 90 10.04 -3.29 17.87
C GLU A 90 11.28 -3.00 17.00
N LEU A 91 11.53 -1.74 16.65
CA LEU A 91 12.73 -1.36 15.89
C LEU A 91 14.03 -1.65 16.67
N GLU A 92 14.05 -1.44 17.99
CA GLU A 92 15.18 -1.80 18.85
C GLU A 92 15.46 -3.32 18.83
N LYS A 93 14.43 -4.15 18.93
CA LYS A 93 14.57 -5.61 18.81
C LYS A 93 15.16 -6.02 17.46
N LEU A 94 14.74 -5.33 16.39
CA LEU A 94 15.19 -5.59 15.04
C LEU A 94 16.68 -5.25 14.83
N GLN A 95 17.23 -4.30 15.56
CA GLN A 95 18.66 -3.98 15.50
C GLN A 95 19.53 -5.17 15.95
N ALA A 96 19.09 -5.90 16.97
CA ALA A 96 19.80 -7.07 17.51
C ALA A 96 19.60 -8.33 16.67
N THR A 97 18.61 -8.37 15.78
CA THR A 97 18.28 -9.53 14.95
C THR A 97 19.19 -9.58 13.72
N LYS A 98 19.80 -10.74 13.46
CA LYS A 98 20.62 -10.99 12.26
C LYS A 98 19.77 -11.49 11.08
N GLY A 99 20.30 -11.37 9.87
CA GLY A 99 19.69 -11.85 8.64
C GLY A 99 18.54 -10.98 8.14
N PRO A 100 17.79 -11.46 7.15
CA PRO A 100 16.66 -10.75 6.58
C PRO A 100 15.49 -10.66 7.57
N LYS A 101 14.96 -9.45 7.73
CA LYS A 101 13.91 -9.11 8.70
C LYS A 101 12.77 -8.40 8.00
N PHE A 102 11.56 -8.63 8.49
CA PHE A 102 10.35 -8.03 7.95
C PHE A 102 9.48 -7.50 9.09
N LEU A 103 9.25 -6.19 9.10
CA LEU A 103 8.37 -5.51 10.05
C LEU A 103 7.05 -5.14 9.36
N HIS A 104 5.96 -5.69 9.83
CA HIS A 104 4.61 -5.35 9.35
C HIS A 104 4.03 -4.23 10.21
N VAL A 105 3.88 -3.05 9.64
CA VAL A 105 3.37 -1.86 10.31
C VAL A 105 2.00 -1.51 9.72
N ILE A 106 1.00 -1.39 10.58
CA ILE A 106 -0.35 -0.98 10.20
C ILE A 106 -0.46 0.53 10.39
N THR A 107 -0.91 1.23 9.36
CA THR A 107 -1.16 2.68 9.43
C THR A 107 -2.52 3.03 8.87
N THR A 108 -2.99 4.23 9.21
CA THR A 108 -4.16 4.86 8.62
C THR A 108 -3.68 5.99 7.71
N LYS A 109 -3.97 5.90 6.42
CA LYS A 109 -3.64 6.96 5.46
C LYS A 109 -4.40 8.24 5.81
N GLY A 110 -3.69 9.38 5.83
CA GLY A 110 -4.29 10.66 6.20
C GLY A 110 -4.47 10.88 7.71
N LYS A 111 -3.89 10.01 8.56
CA LYS A 111 -4.00 10.09 10.02
C LYS A 111 -3.72 11.47 10.58
N GLY A 112 -4.64 12.00 11.39
CA GLY A 112 -4.57 13.34 11.98
C GLY A 112 -5.38 14.40 11.23
N LEU A 113 -5.89 14.10 10.02
CA LEU A 113 -6.85 14.94 9.31
C LEU A 113 -8.12 14.13 9.04
N GLN A 114 -9.19 14.39 9.81
CA GLN A 114 -10.42 13.61 9.78
C GLN A 114 -10.96 13.39 8.36
N LYS A 115 -11.05 14.42 7.53
CA LYS A 115 -11.53 14.30 6.15
C LYS A 115 -10.65 13.37 5.30
N ALA A 116 -9.34 13.34 5.54
CA ALA A 116 -8.45 12.44 4.82
C ALA A 116 -8.56 10.98 5.32
N GLU A 117 -8.90 10.77 6.59
CA GLU A 117 -9.19 9.42 7.12
C GLU A 117 -10.52 8.89 6.57
N GLU A 118 -11.54 9.75 6.37
CA GLU A 118 -12.85 9.40 5.85
C GLU A 118 -12.86 9.18 4.33
N ASP A 119 -12.09 9.98 3.57
CA ASP A 119 -11.99 9.91 2.11
C ASP A 119 -10.54 9.86 1.63
N GLN A 120 -9.93 8.69 1.81
CA GLN A 120 -8.51 8.47 1.52
C GLN A 120 -8.17 8.52 0.03
N ILE A 121 -9.16 8.36 -0.85
CA ILE A 121 -8.98 8.45 -2.31
C ILE A 121 -8.83 9.90 -2.72
N THR A 122 -9.79 10.74 -2.37
CA THR A 122 -9.77 12.18 -2.67
C THR A 122 -8.54 12.86 -2.06
N TYR A 123 -8.14 12.45 -0.86
CA TYR A 123 -6.99 13.02 -0.15
C TYR A 123 -5.66 12.29 -0.42
N HIS A 124 -5.61 11.39 -1.42
CA HIS A 124 -4.34 10.79 -1.84
C HIS A 124 -3.34 11.83 -2.35
N ALA A 125 -3.82 12.77 -3.18
CA ALA A 125 -3.04 13.92 -3.66
C ALA A 125 -4.00 15.10 -3.84
N PRO A 126 -4.48 15.72 -2.75
CA PRO A 126 -5.65 16.61 -2.78
C PRO A 126 -5.41 17.95 -3.45
N GLY A 127 -4.17 18.31 -3.78
CA GLY A 127 -3.81 19.65 -4.19
C GLY A 127 -3.90 20.62 -3.01
N LYS A 128 -4.28 21.88 -3.27
CA LYS A 128 -4.46 22.88 -2.20
C LYS A 128 -5.77 22.65 -1.46
N PHE A 129 -5.73 22.73 -0.14
CA PHE A 129 -6.91 22.64 0.72
C PHE A 129 -6.77 23.60 1.92
N ASP A 130 -7.89 23.97 2.52
CA ASP A 130 -7.91 24.75 3.74
C ASP A 130 -7.47 23.87 4.91
N LYS A 131 -6.43 24.29 5.63
CA LYS A 131 -5.84 23.48 6.73
C LYS A 131 -6.73 23.39 7.98
N ILE A 132 -7.72 24.29 8.11
CA ILE A 132 -8.64 24.34 9.26
C ILE A 132 -9.87 23.47 8.97
N THR A 133 -10.51 23.70 7.81
CA THR A 133 -11.74 22.98 7.43
C THR A 133 -11.45 21.66 6.72
N GLY A 134 -10.24 21.49 6.20
CA GLY A 134 -9.86 20.37 5.35
C GLY A 134 -10.51 20.40 3.97
N GLU A 135 -11.22 21.46 3.58
CA GLU A 135 -11.89 21.55 2.29
C GLU A 135 -10.91 21.84 1.15
N ARG A 136 -11.08 21.12 0.04
CA ARG A 136 -10.26 21.35 -1.16
C ARG A 136 -10.56 22.71 -1.75
N ILE A 137 -9.51 23.47 -2.01
CA ILE A 137 -9.61 24.74 -2.73
C ILE A 137 -9.65 24.40 -4.22
N LYS A 138 -10.81 24.58 -4.84
CA LYS A 138 -10.96 24.46 -6.30
C LYS A 138 -10.17 25.58 -6.95
N GLY A 139 -9.20 25.25 -7.81
CA GLY A 139 -8.60 26.22 -8.71
C GLY A 139 -9.62 26.74 -9.73
N GLU A 140 -9.31 27.84 -10.40
CA GLU A 140 -10.09 28.23 -11.59
C GLU A 140 -10.00 27.11 -12.61
N ASP A 141 -11.16 26.54 -12.94
CA ASP A 141 -11.26 25.36 -13.79
C ASP A 141 -11.14 25.80 -15.27
N ILE A 142 -9.96 26.20 -15.68
CA ILE A 142 -9.58 26.37 -17.08
C ILE A 142 -9.00 25.05 -17.58
N SER A 143 -9.62 23.94 -17.20
CA SER A 143 -9.07 22.65 -17.61
C SER A 143 -9.56 22.28 -19.00
N LEU A 144 -8.64 22.30 -19.95
CA LEU A 144 -8.78 21.52 -21.17
C LEU A 144 -9.04 20.07 -20.80
N THR A 145 -9.88 19.38 -21.55
CA THR A 145 -10.15 17.96 -21.38
C THR A 145 -8.82 17.18 -21.32
N LYS A 146 -8.61 16.39 -20.29
CA LYS A 146 -7.37 15.64 -20.13
C LYS A 146 -7.31 14.49 -21.12
N TYR A 147 -6.12 14.13 -21.57
CA TYR A 147 -5.90 12.99 -22.48
C TYR A 147 -6.49 11.69 -21.95
N GLN A 148 -6.33 11.42 -20.65
CA GLN A 148 -6.88 10.23 -20.00
C GLN A 148 -8.40 10.17 -20.09
N ASP A 149 -9.09 11.30 -19.95
CA ASP A 149 -10.56 11.37 -20.01
C ASP A 149 -11.05 11.10 -21.45
N VAL A 150 -10.38 11.69 -22.44
CA VAL A 150 -10.67 11.43 -23.87
C VAL A 150 -10.42 9.97 -24.21
N PHE A 151 -9.30 9.40 -23.77
CA PHE A 151 -8.97 8.00 -24.02
C PHE A 151 -9.98 7.06 -23.36
N GLY A 152 -10.30 7.29 -22.08
CA GLY A 152 -11.26 6.46 -21.35
C GLY A 152 -12.66 6.48 -21.98
N LEU A 153 -13.19 7.67 -22.32
CA LEU A 153 -14.49 7.80 -22.98
C LEU A 153 -14.51 7.13 -24.36
N SER A 154 -13.44 7.31 -25.15
CA SER A 154 -13.34 6.65 -26.46
C SER A 154 -13.28 5.13 -26.34
N LEU A 155 -12.60 4.62 -25.32
CA LEU A 155 -12.51 3.18 -25.06
C LEU A 155 -13.88 2.60 -24.65
N VAL A 156 -14.66 3.33 -23.85
CA VAL A 156 -16.04 2.96 -23.48
C VAL A 156 -16.91 2.87 -24.73
N GLU A 157 -16.91 3.91 -25.57
CA GLU A 157 -17.69 3.95 -26.82
C GLU A 157 -17.35 2.77 -27.77
N LEU A 158 -16.04 2.47 -27.90
CA LEU A 158 -15.59 1.32 -28.71
C LEU A 158 -16.03 -0.01 -28.13
N ALA A 159 -15.97 -0.17 -26.80
CA ALA A 159 -16.35 -1.41 -26.12
C ALA A 159 -17.86 -1.65 -26.15
N GLU A 160 -18.70 -0.61 -26.10
CA GLU A 160 -20.14 -0.71 -26.26
C GLU A 160 -20.54 -1.27 -27.65
N ASN A 161 -19.74 -1.00 -28.66
CA ASN A 161 -19.94 -1.49 -30.02
C ASN A 161 -19.20 -2.78 -30.34
N ASN A 162 -18.33 -3.25 -29.48
CA ASN A 162 -17.52 -4.46 -29.70
C ASN A 162 -17.18 -5.17 -28.39
N ASN A 163 -17.89 -6.23 -28.10
CA ASN A 163 -17.72 -7.05 -26.88
C ASN A 163 -16.38 -7.82 -26.78
N LYS A 164 -15.53 -7.73 -27.81
CA LYS A 164 -14.18 -8.31 -27.80
C LYS A 164 -13.14 -7.33 -27.24
N ILE A 165 -13.51 -6.08 -27.03
CA ILE A 165 -12.61 -5.08 -26.43
C ILE A 165 -12.68 -5.23 -24.92
N VAL A 166 -11.52 -5.39 -24.32
CA VAL A 166 -11.32 -5.43 -22.86
C VAL A 166 -10.20 -4.47 -22.49
N ALA A 167 -10.29 -3.87 -21.30
CA ALA A 167 -9.26 -3.01 -20.77
C ALA A 167 -8.73 -3.53 -19.45
N ILE A 168 -7.44 -3.33 -19.19
CA ILE A 168 -6.79 -3.65 -17.93
C ILE A 168 -6.11 -2.38 -17.42
N THR A 169 -6.48 -1.97 -16.21
CA THR A 169 -5.81 -0.86 -15.51
C THR A 169 -5.24 -1.33 -14.18
N PRO A 170 -3.93 -1.12 -13.92
CA PRO A 170 -3.32 -1.50 -12.64
C PRO A 170 -3.55 -0.41 -11.59
N ALA A 171 -4.36 -0.69 -10.57
CA ALA A 171 -4.50 0.12 -9.35
C ALA A 171 -4.94 1.60 -9.53
N MET A 172 -5.52 1.97 -10.67
CA MET A 172 -5.88 3.37 -10.99
C MET A 172 -7.25 3.48 -11.67
N LEU A 173 -8.27 2.81 -11.13
CA LEU A 173 -9.64 2.84 -11.70
C LEU A 173 -10.20 4.25 -11.79
N THR A 174 -9.91 5.11 -10.80
CA THR A 174 -10.41 6.48 -10.74
C THR A 174 -9.54 7.49 -11.50
N GLY A 175 -8.36 7.08 -11.95
CA GLY A 175 -7.39 7.94 -12.64
C GLY A 175 -7.16 7.61 -14.12
N SER A 176 -7.94 6.66 -14.65
CA SER A 176 -7.78 6.17 -16.03
C SER A 176 -9.05 6.38 -16.83
#